data_e0e2cbdda2b5f4ac28021367d283982e
#
_entry.id   e0e2cbdda2b5f4ac28021367d283982e
#
_cell.length_a   1.000
_cell.length_b   1.000
_cell.length_c   1.000
_cell.angle_alpha   90.00
_cell.angle_beta   90.00
_cell.angle_gamma   90.00
#
_symmetry.space_group_name_H-M   'P 1'
#
loop_
_entity.id
_entity.type
_entity.pdbx_description
1 polymer ?
#
loop_
_entity_poly.entity_id
_entity_poly.type
_entity_poly.pdbx_seq_one_letter_code
_entity_poly.pdbx_strand_id
1 'polypeptide(L)'
;AKLVVFCNAVEDNPFMAGAFHGVGEAEKVINVGVSGPGVVCTALKAVKGQPFDVVAETVKKTAFRVTRMGQLVAQEASRRLDTPFGIVDLSLAPTPAIGDSVARILEEMGLEVCGTHGTTAALALLNDAVKKGGVMASSSVGGLSGAFIPVSEDEGMIAAAEAGTLCLDKLEAMTCVCSVGLDMIAVPGDTPVETISAIIADEAAIGMVNNKTTAVRLLPAPGKTVGDRIE
;
A
#
# COMPACT_ATOMS: atom_id res chain seq x y z
N ALA A 1 -13.95 3.84 -9.03
CA ALA A 1 -13.63 4.91 -8.08
C ALA A 1 -12.63 5.88 -8.69
N LYS A 2 -13.08 7.10 -8.93
CA LYS A 2 -12.26 8.15 -9.54
C LYS A 2 -11.93 9.28 -8.56
N LEU A 3 -12.40 9.17 -7.32
CA LEU A 3 -12.16 10.14 -6.27
C LEU A 3 -11.54 9.47 -5.06
N VAL A 4 -10.44 10.03 -4.59
CA VAL A 4 -9.81 9.68 -3.33
C VAL A 4 -9.63 10.94 -2.50
N VAL A 5 -9.92 10.85 -1.20
CA VAL A 5 -9.65 11.91 -0.24
C VAL A 5 -8.35 11.57 0.48
N PHE A 6 -7.37 12.47 0.43
CA PHE A 6 -6.14 12.34 1.20
C PHE A 6 -6.16 13.27 2.40
N CYS A 7 -5.76 12.74 3.54
CA CYS A 7 -5.61 13.47 4.79
C CYS A 7 -4.12 13.52 5.16
N ASN A 8 -3.67 14.64 5.76
CA ASN A 8 -2.28 14.83 6.18
C ASN A 8 -1.25 14.63 5.04
N ALA A 9 -1.62 15.00 3.82
CA ALA A 9 -0.72 14.91 2.68
C ALA A 9 0.42 15.94 2.82
N VAL A 10 1.62 15.53 2.44
CA VAL A 10 2.82 16.35 2.44
C VAL A 10 3.03 16.92 1.04
N GLU A 11 3.36 18.19 0.94
CA GLU A 11 3.73 18.83 -0.33
C GLU A 11 5.07 18.28 -0.83
N ASP A 12 5.28 18.36 -2.14
CA ASP A 12 6.52 17.94 -2.82
C ASP A 12 6.96 16.51 -2.48
N ASN A 13 5.99 15.61 -2.30
CA ASN A 13 6.22 14.20 -2.09
C ASN A 13 5.54 13.38 -3.20
N PRO A 14 6.11 13.35 -4.42
CA PRO A 14 5.52 12.65 -5.55
C PRO A 14 5.19 11.20 -5.21
N PHE A 15 3.99 10.80 -5.53
CA PHE A 15 3.43 9.49 -5.24
C PHE A 15 2.79 8.96 -6.51
N MET A 16 3.07 7.73 -6.90
CA MET A 16 2.54 7.08 -8.09
C MET A 16 2.26 8.06 -9.26
N ALA A 17 3.00 8.05 -10.29
CA ALA A 17 2.79 8.86 -11.49
C ALA A 17 2.62 10.38 -11.25
N GLY A 18 3.12 10.92 -10.13
CA GLY A 18 3.22 12.37 -9.94
C GLY A 18 2.13 13.02 -9.07
N ALA A 19 1.29 12.25 -8.37
CA ALA A 19 0.44 12.82 -7.34
C ALA A 19 1.31 13.50 -6.26
N PHE A 20 0.82 14.60 -5.66
CA PHE A 20 1.55 15.46 -4.71
C PHE A 20 2.82 16.11 -5.27
N HIS A 21 2.89 16.28 -6.56
CA HIS A 21 3.93 17.08 -7.19
C HIS A 21 3.71 18.57 -6.81
N GLY A 22 4.62 19.15 -6.05
CA GLY A 22 4.49 20.50 -5.52
C GLY A 22 5.10 21.56 -6.41
N VAL A 23 4.96 22.83 -6.00
CA VAL A 23 5.44 24.00 -6.75
C VAL A 23 6.97 24.17 -6.69
N GLY A 24 7.63 23.51 -5.73
CA GLY A 24 9.09 23.51 -5.59
C GLY A 24 9.81 22.58 -6.55
N GLU A 25 9.08 21.66 -7.18
CA GLU A 25 9.64 20.69 -8.10
C GLU A 25 9.91 21.28 -9.50
N ALA A 26 10.78 20.64 -10.25
CA ALA A 26 11.04 21.00 -11.64
C ALA A 26 9.77 20.84 -12.49
N GLU A 27 9.62 21.67 -13.53
CA GLU A 27 8.48 21.61 -14.47
C GLU A 27 8.30 20.22 -15.11
N LYS A 28 9.40 19.47 -15.23
CA LYS A 28 9.43 18.07 -15.68
C LYS A 28 10.34 17.26 -14.77
N VAL A 29 9.88 16.11 -14.33
CA VAL A 29 10.65 15.18 -13.49
C VAL A 29 10.30 13.74 -13.83
N ILE A 30 11.24 12.83 -13.70
CA ILE A 30 11.04 11.39 -13.84
C ILE A 30 10.98 10.79 -12.43
N ASN A 31 9.83 10.25 -12.08
CA ASN A 31 9.66 9.41 -10.90
C ASN A 31 9.42 7.97 -11.33
N VAL A 32 9.95 7.02 -10.58
CA VAL A 32 9.77 5.59 -10.87
C VAL A 32 9.02 4.93 -9.73
N GLY A 33 7.82 4.44 -10.02
CA GLY A 33 7.09 3.55 -9.12
C GLY A 33 7.45 2.10 -9.41
N VAL A 34 7.79 1.35 -8.39
CA VAL A 34 8.05 -0.09 -8.49
C VAL A 34 7.05 -0.82 -7.60
N SER A 35 6.25 -1.68 -8.20
CA SER A 35 5.35 -2.59 -7.47
C SER A 35 6.04 -3.94 -7.29
N GLY A 36 5.88 -4.54 -6.12
CA GLY A 36 6.62 -5.76 -5.80
C GLY A 36 5.94 -6.80 -4.92
N PRO A 37 4.58 -6.89 -4.79
CA PRO A 37 3.98 -7.90 -3.92
C PRO A 37 4.39 -9.31 -4.30
N GLY A 38 4.32 -9.66 -5.58
CA GLY A 38 4.68 -11.00 -6.06
C GLY A 38 6.14 -11.38 -5.81
N VAL A 39 7.07 -10.43 -5.91
CA VAL A 39 8.50 -10.67 -5.65
C VAL A 39 8.72 -10.93 -4.16
N VAL A 40 8.08 -10.15 -3.29
CA VAL A 40 8.17 -10.33 -1.83
C VAL A 40 7.51 -11.64 -1.40
N CYS A 41 6.32 -11.94 -1.91
CA CYS A 41 5.63 -13.20 -1.64
C CYS A 41 6.49 -14.41 -2.03
N THR A 42 7.10 -14.38 -3.21
CA THR A 42 7.99 -15.45 -3.68
C THR A 42 9.23 -15.61 -2.78
N ALA A 43 9.82 -14.50 -2.35
CA ALA A 43 10.97 -14.55 -1.43
C ALA A 43 10.59 -15.14 -0.08
N LEU A 44 9.41 -14.83 0.46
CA LEU A 44 8.94 -15.33 1.75
C LEU A 44 8.60 -16.83 1.73
N LYS A 45 8.11 -17.36 0.61
CA LYS A 45 7.91 -18.82 0.46
C LYS A 45 9.16 -19.63 0.77
N ALA A 46 10.34 -19.10 0.46
CA ALA A 46 11.62 -19.76 0.73
C ALA A 46 12.00 -19.78 2.22
N VAL A 47 11.38 -18.93 3.04
CA VAL A 47 11.66 -18.79 4.48
C VAL A 47 10.42 -19.04 5.35
N LYS A 48 9.43 -19.73 4.80
CA LYS A 48 8.19 -20.05 5.51
C LYS A 48 8.46 -20.80 6.80
N GLY A 49 7.86 -20.36 7.89
CA GLY A 49 8.03 -20.96 9.22
C GLY A 49 9.34 -20.59 9.93
N GLN A 50 10.18 -19.74 9.34
CA GLN A 50 11.38 -19.22 9.99
C GLN A 50 11.03 -18.13 11.03
N PRO A 51 11.94 -17.83 11.97
CA PRO A 51 11.76 -16.74 12.93
C PRO A 51 11.53 -15.37 12.28
N PHE A 52 10.86 -14.46 12.98
CA PHE A 52 10.47 -13.14 12.45
C PHE A 52 11.65 -12.27 12.02
N ASP A 53 12.82 -12.41 12.62
CA ASP A 53 14.02 -11.70 12.19
C ASP A 53 14.49 -12.15 10.80
N VAL A 54 14.41 -13.45 10.50
CA VAL A 54 14.69 -14.01 9.17
C VAL A 54 13.68 -13.52 8.15
N VAL A 55 12.38 -13.50 8.51
CA VAL A 55 11.31 -12.97 7.67
C VAL A 55 11.55 -11.49 7.36
N ALA A 56 11.79 -10.66 8.38
CA ALA A 56 12.05 -9.23 8.23
C ALA A 56 13.30 -8.95 7.37
N GLU A 57 14.40 -9.67 7.59
CA GLU A 57 15.62 -9.55 6.77
C GLU A 57 15.38 -9.95 5.31
N THR A 58 14.55 -10.96 5.06
CA THR A 58 14.21 -11.39 3.70
C THR A 58 13.41 -10.31 2.98
N VAL A 59 12.40 -9.72 3.62
CA VAL A 59 11.63 -8.60 3.08
C VAL A 59 12.55 -7.41 2.80
N LYS A 60 13.36 -7.01 3.78
CA LYS A 60 14.28 -5.87 3.67
C LYS A 60 15.26 -6.04 2.50
N LYS A 61 15.89 -7.21 2.37
CA LYS A 61 16.83 -7.51 1.26
C LYS A 61 16.11 -7.52 -0.09
N THR A 62 14.88 -8.01 -0.15
CA THR A 62 14.07 -8.00 -1.38
C THR A 62 13.72 -6.57 -1.77
N ALA A 63 13.22 -5.78 -0.84
CA ALA A 63 12.91 -4.37 -1.03
C ALA A 63 14.15 -3.57 -1.50
N PHE A 64 15.31 -3.79 -0.88
CA PHE A 64 16.58 -3.20 -1.30
C PHE A 64 16.88 -3.47 -2.77
N ARG A 65 16.79 -4.73 -3.20
CA ARG A 65 17.10 -5.12 -4.59
C ARG A 65 16.15 -4.47 -5.60
N VAL A 66 14.86 -4.49 -5.29
CA VAL A 66 13.81 -3.93 -6.16
C VAL A 66 13.97 -2.41 -6.28
N THR A 67 14.16 -1.71 -5.16
CA THR A 67 14.41 -0.26 -5.15
C THR A 67 15.67 0.11 -5.91
N ARG A 68 16.75 -0.66 -5.72
CA ARG A 68 18.00 -0.41 -6.42
C ARG A 68 17.87 -0.56 -7.93
N MET A 69 17.09 -1.54 -8.39
CA MET A 69 16.78 -1.70 -9.81
C MET A 69 15.96 -0.50 -10.32
N GLY A 70 14.94 -0.08 -9.59
CA GLY A 70 14.13 1.10 -9.93
C GLY A 70 14.99 2.36 -10.10
N GLN A 71 15.95 2.59 -9.20
CA GLN A 71 16.88 3.72 -9.30
C GLN A 71 17.76 3.65 -10.55
N LEU A 72 18.30 2.48 -10.87
CA LEU A 72 19.14 2.33 -12.08
C LEU A 72 18.36 2.62 -13.35
N VAL A 73 17.12 2.14 -13.44
CA VAL A 73 16.21 2.44 -14.56
C VAL A 73 15.90 3.94 -14.64
N ALA A 74 15.61 4.56 -13.50
CA ALA A 74 15.29 5.99 -13.40
C ALA A 74 16.47 6.86 -13.87
N GLN A 75 17.68 6.55 -13.44
CA GLN A 75 18.90 7.27 -13.83
C GLN A 75 19.17 7.14 -15.32
N GLU A 76 18.99 5.95 -15.90
CA GLU A 76 19.16 5.76 -17.35
C GLU A 76 18.07 6.47 -18.15
N ALA A 77 16.82 6.45 -17.68
CA ALA A 77 15.73 7.20 -18.31
C ALA A 77 15.99 8.72 -18.26
N SER A 78 16.42 9.23 -17.10
CA SER A 78 16.81 10.63 -16.90
C SER A 78 17.88 11.05 -17.91
N ARG A 79 18.92 10.25 -18.05
CA ARG A 79 20.01 10.50 -19.00
C ARG A 79 19.54 10.51 -20.46
N ARG A 80 18.66 9.57 -20.85
CA ARG A 80 18.15 9.47 -22.24
C ARG A 80 17.18 10.58 -22.60
N LEU A 81 16.35 11.00 -21.65
CA LEU A 81 15.29 11.98 -21.88
C LEU A 81 15.68 13.40 -21.53
N ASP A 82 16.91 13.62 -21.07
CA ASP A 82 17.41 14.92 -20.58
C ASP A 82 16.39 15.57 -19.62
N THR A 83 15.97 14.79 -18.62
CA THR A 83 14.95 15.19 -17.66
C THR A 83 15.40 14.77 -16.26
N PRO A 84 15.33 15.67 -15.26
CA PRO A 84 15.77 15.35 -13.89
C PRO A 84 15.10 14.08 -13.34
N PHE A 85 15.88 13.28 -12.60
CA PHE A 85 15.36 12.18 -11.81
C PHE A 85 14.92 12.71 -10.43
N GLY A 86 13.71 12.40 -10.02
CA GLY A 86 13.12 12.73 -8.72
C GLY A 86 13.28 11.57 -7.72
N ILE A 87 12.26 10.73 -7.64
CA ILE A 87 12.21 9.67 -6.61
C ILE A 87 11.97 8.27 -7.18
N VAL A 88 12.31 7.27 -6.37
CA VAL A 88 11.81 5.90 -6.49
C VAL A 88 10.79 5.66 -5.39
N ASP A 89 9.58 5.31 -5.79
CA ASP A 89 8.51 4.87 -4.89
C ASP A 89 8.41 3.33 -4.94
N LEU A 90 8.73 2.67 -3.84
CA LEU A 90 8.54 1.23 -3.68
C LEU A 90 7.23 0.98 -2.95
N SER A 91 6.18 0.82 -3.72
CA SER A 91 4.86 0.47 -3.20
C SER A 91 4.57 -1.00 -3.43
N LEU A 92 4.22 -1.73 -2.37
CA LEU A 92 3.59 -3.03 -2.50
C LEU A 92 2.10 -2.79 -2.79
N ALA A 93 1.82 -2.37 -4.01
CA ALA A 93 0.49 -2.11 -4.51
C ALA A 93 0.03 -3.33 -5.31
N PRO A 94 -0.91 -4.13 -4.77
CA PRO A 94 -1.35 -5.36 -5.40
C PRO A 94 -2.20 -5.09 -6.63
N THR A 95 -2.36 -6.14 -7.44
CA THR A 95 -3.35 -6.23 -8.50
C THR A 95 -4.25 -7.44 -8.26
N PRO A 96 -5.42 -7.55 -8.93
CA PRO A 96 -6.26 -8.74 -8.81
C PRO A 96 -5.64 -10.03 -9.37
N ALA A 97 -4.46 -9.94 -9.97
CA ALA A 97 -3.76 -11.10 -10.54
C ALA A 97 -3.29 -12.05 -9.43
N ILE A 98 -3.46 -13.35 -9.65
CA ILE A 98 -2.99 -14.39 -8.74
C ILE A 98 -1.46 -14.27 -8.58
N GLY A 99 -1.03 -14.23 -7.33
CA GLY A 99 0.38 -14.13 -6.96
C GLY A 99 0.88 -12.69 -6.75
N ASP A 100 0.03 -11.67 -6.93
CA ASP A 100 0.36 -10.25 -6.72
C ASP A 100 -0.51 -9.66 -5.59
N SER A 101 -0.50 -10.28 -4.42
CA SER A 101 -1.35 -9.97 -3.28
C SER A 101 -0.54 -9.64 -2.02
N VAL A 102 -0.87 -8.55 -1.35
CA VAL A 102 -0.34 -8.19 -0.03
C VAL A 102 -0.94 -9.09 1.06
N ALA A 103 -2.22 -9.45 0.95
CA ALA A 103 -2.82 -10.40 1.89
C ALA A 103 -2.07 -11.73 1.90
N ARG A 104 -1.68 -12.25 0.73
CA ARG A 104 -0.90 -13.49 0.64
C ARG A 104 0.51 -13.34 1.21
N ILE A 105 1.13 -12.16 1.12
CA ILE A 105 2.39 -11.89 1.82
C ILE A 105 2.20 -12.06 3.33
N LEU A 106 1.13 -11.48 3.90
CA LEU A 106 0.85 -11.58 5.33
C LEU A 106 0.61 -13.03 5.77
N GLU A 107 -0.07 -13.82 4.94
CA GLU A 107 -0.27 -15.26 5.19
C GLU A 107 1.04 -16.05 5.13
N GLU A 108 1.93 -15.76 4.17
CA GLU A 108 3.26 -16.38 4.15
C GLU A 108 4.14 -15.98 5.34
N MET A 109 3.87 -14.84 6.00
CA MET A 109 4.50 -14.44 7.26
C MET A 109 4.00 -15.23 8.48
N GLY A 110 2.98 -16.08 8.32
CA GLY A 110 2.50 -17.00 9.35
C GLY A 110 1.06 -16.77 9.82
N LEU A 111 0.31 -15.89 9.16
CA LEU A 111 -1.13 -15.75 9.43
C LEU A 111 -1.89 -16.92 8.81
N GLU A 112 -2.94 -17.36 9.48
CA GLU A 112 -3.87 -18.37 8.95
C GLU A 112 -4.65 -17.80 7.75
N VAL A 113 -5.26 -16.64 7.93
CA VAL A 113 -5.98 -15.87 6.91
C VAL A 113 -5.79 -14.39 7.20
N CYS A 114 -5.68 -13.58 6.17
CA CYS A 114 -5.64 -12.13 6.31
C CYS A 114 -6.91 -11.62 7.01
N GLY A 115 -6.77 -10.65 7.90
CA GLY A 115 -7.87 -10.12 8.73
C GLY A 115 -7.97 -10.77 10.11
N THR A 116 -7.45 -11.95 10.34
CA THR A 116 -7.40 -12.59 11.66
C THR A 116 -6.42 -11.89 12.61
N HIS A 117 -6.40 -12.31 13.88
CA HIS A 117 -5.47 -11.75 14.87
C HIS A 117 -4.02 -11.90 14.40
N GLY A 118 -3.22 -10.85 14.63
CA GLY A 118 -1.84 -10.77 14.14
C GLY A 118 -1.68 -10.02 12.81
N THR A 119 -2.72 -9.81 12.03
CA THR A 119 -2.66 -9.12 10.72
C THR A 119 -2.06 -7.73 10.83
N THR A 120 -2.49 -6.90 11.79
CA THR A 120 -1.95 -5.55 11.99
C THR A 120 -0.46 -5.59 12.36
N ALA A 121 -0.04 -6.54 13.21
CA ALA A 121 1.37 -6.70 13.59
C ALA A 121 2.24 -7.17 12.41
N ALA A 122 1.76 -8.13 11.63
CA ALA A 122 2.44 -8.60 10.43
C ALA A 122 2.58 -7.48 9.39
N LEU A 123 1.52 -6.67 9.19
CA LEU A 123 1.56 -5.53 8.29
C LEU A 123 2.54 -4.45 8.77
N ALA A 124 2.61 -4.19 10.08
CA ALA A 124 3.60 -3.27 10.65
C ALA A 124 5.04 -3.74 10.38
N LEU A 125 5.32 -5.02 10.59
CA LEU A 125 6.62 -5.62 10.30
C LEU A 125 6.96 -5.54 8.81
N LEU A 126 6.02 -5.90 7.95
CA LEU A 126 6.17 -5.82 6.49
C LEU A 126 6.52 -4.40 6.05
N ASN A 127 5.73 -3.42 6.52
CA ASN A 127 5.88 -2.02 6.14
C ASN A 127 7.23 -1.44 6.60
N ASP A 128 7.63 -1.73 7.84
CA ASP A 128 8.92 -1.31 8.40
C ASP A 128 10.10 -1.91 7.60
N ALA A 129 10.05 -3.21 7.31
CA ALA A 129 11.11 -3.89 6.57
C ALA A 129 11.24 -3.37 5.12
N VAL A 130 10.11 -3.11 4.45
CA VAL A 130 10.08 -2.52 3.10
C VAL A 130 10.72 -1.13 3.11
N LYS A 131 10.30 -0.25 4.03
CA LYS A 131 10.84 1.11 4.15
C LYS A 131 12.34 1.11 4.45
N LYS A 132 12.79 0.27 5.37
CA LYS A 132 14.23 0.12 5.69
C LYS A 132 15.03 -0.36 4.47
N GLY A 133 14.52 -1.33 3.74
CA GLY A 133 15.16 -1.80 2.51
C GLY A 133 15.28 -0.72 1.45
N GLY A 134 14.21 0.07 1.25
CA GLY A 134 14.20 1.20 0.33
C GLY A 134 15.23 2.27 0.66
N VAL A 135 15.21 2.78 1.90
CA VAL A 135 16.13 3.83 2.35
C VAL A 135 17.59 3.40 2.28
N MET A 136 17.88 2.12 2.52
CA MET A 136 19.24 1.58 2.36
C MET A 136 19.68 1.45 0.90
N ALA A 137 18.74 1.35 -0.04
CA ALA A 137 19.02 1.16 -1.46
C ALA A 137 19.24 2.49 -2.21
N SER A 138 18.60 3.56 -1.80
CA SER A 138 18.57 4.83 -2.52
C SER A 138 18.39 6.01 -1.56
N SER A 139 19.09 7.10 -1.84
CA SER A 139 18.85 8.41 -1.20
C SER A 139 17.64 9.14 -1.81
N SER A 140 17.09 8.63 -2.90
CA SER A 140 15.96 9.23 -3.64
C SER A 140 14.66 8.44 -3.44
N VAL A 141 14.52 7.75 -2.31
CA VAL A 141 13.24 7.10 -1.95
C VAL A 141 12.24 8.16 -1.53
N GLY A 142 11.03 8.07 -2.07
CA GLY A 142 9.95 9.00 -1.76
C GLY A 142 8.58 8.36 -1.94
N GLY A 143 7.58 9.21 -2.10
CA GLY A 143 6.20 8.78 -2.24
C GLY A 143 5.62 8.17 -0.96
N LEU A 144 4.72 7.23 -1.10
CA LEU A 144 4.09 6.50 0.00
C LEU A 144 4.64 5.07 0.12
N SER A 145 5.92 4.89 -0.20
CA SER A 145 6.61 3.58 -0.18
C SER A 145 6.21 2.70 0.99
N GLY A 146 5.85 1.46 0.70
CA GLY A 146 5.42 0.46 1.69
C GLY A 146 4.23 -0.36 1.22
N ALA A 147 3.55 -1.01 2.15
CA ALA A 147 2.45 -1.92 1.87
C ALA A 147 1.11 -1.19 1.78
N PHE A 148 0.39 -1.43 0.68
CA PHE A 148 -0.97 -0.96 0.43
C PHE A 148 -1.97 -2.08 0.72
N ILE A 149 -3.19 -1.70 1.07
CA ILE A 149 -4.28 -2.64 1.40
C ILE A 149 -5.57 -2.33 0.62
N PRO A 150 -5.52 -2.19 -0.70
CA PRO A 150 -6.72 -1.96 -1.50
C PRO A 150 -7.55 -3.24 -1.58
N VAL A 151 -8.76 -3.24 -1.00
CA VAL A 151 -9.53 -4.48 -0.82
C VAL A 151 -9.96 -5.08 -2.16
N SER A 152 -10.52 -4.29 -3.07
CA SER A 152 -11.02 -4.82 -4.35
C SER A 152 -9.95 -4.94 -5.45
N GLU A 153 -8.70 -4.60 -5.16
CA GLU A 153 -7.55 -4.76 -6.06
C GLU A 153 -6.56 -5.85 -5.58
N ASP A 154 -6.93 -6.63 -4.57
CA ASP A 154 -6.09 -7.69 -4.00
C ASP A 154 -6.91 -8.97 -3.84
N GLU A 155 -6.55 -10.04 -4.57
CA GLU A 155 -7.32 -11.29 -4.55
C GLU A 155 -7.40 -11.92 -3.15
N GLY A 156 -6.38 -11.77 -2.34
CA GLY A 156 -6.37 -12.27 -0.98
C GLY A 156 -7.19 -11.42 -0.02
N MET A 157 -7.24 -10.08 -0.22
CA MET A 157 -8.13 -9.19 0.54
C MET A 157 -9.60 -9.46 0.18
N ILE A 158 -9.91 -9.66 -1.10
CA ILE A 158 -11.24 -10.05 -1.55
C ILE A 158 -11.66 -11.35 -0.87
N ALA A 159 -10.82 -12.37 -0.91
CA ALA A 159 -11.10 -13.65 -0.27
C ALA A 159 -11.29 -13.53 1.25
N ALA A 160 -10.50 -12.69 1.92
CA ALA A 160 -10.63 -12.44 3.35
C ALA A 160 -11.93 -11.69 3.71
N ALA A 161 -12.36 -10.75 2.87
CA ALA A 161 -13.64 -10.06 3.02
C ALA A 161 -14.82 -11.02 2.78
N GLU A 162 -14.78 -11.85 1.76
CA GLU A 162 -15.79 -12.90 1.50
C GLU A 162 -15.88 -13.92 2.64
N ALA A 163 -14.76 -14.27 3.26
CA ALA A 163 -14.70 -15.16 4.41
C ALA A 163 -15.16 -14.49 5.73
N GLY A 164 -15.39 -13.18 5.73
CA GLY A 164 -15.77 -12.42 6.92
C GLY A 164 -14.64 -12.22 7.94
N THR A 165 -13.40 -12.50 7.59
CA THR A 165 -12.22 -12.26 8.45
C THR A 165 -11.71 -10.82 8.36
N LEU A 166 -12.04 -10.10 7.28
CA LEU A 166 -11.68 -8.73 7.05
C LEU A 166 -12.95 -7.86 7.05
N CYS A 167 -13.07 -6.95 7.99
CA CYS A 167 -14.15 -5.97 8.12
C CYS A 167 -13.59 -4.55 8.17
N LEU A 168 -14.46 -3.54 8.12
CA LEU A 168 -14.05 -2.14 8.09
C LEU A 168 -13.25 -1.76 9.33
N ASP A 169 -13.70 -2.12 10.53
CA ASP A 169 -12.98 -1.84 11.80
C ASP A 169 -11.57 -2.44 11.79
N LYS A 170 -11.43 -3.63 11.20
CA LYS A 170 -10.12 -4.27 11.05
C LYS A 170 -9.22 -3.52 10.07
N LEU A 171 -9.79 -3.06 8.97
CA LEU A 171 -9.08 -2.24 7.98
C LEU A 171 -8.63 -0.92 8.60
N GLU A 172 -9.46 -0.22 9.34
CA GLU A 172 -9.09 1.01 10.06
C GLU A 172 -7.92 0.75 11.03
N ALA A 173 -7.95 -0.34 11.80
CA ALA A 173 -6.80 -0.72 12.62
C ALA A 173 -5.53 -0.99 11.81
N MET A 174 -5.66 -1.57 10.62
CA MET A 174 -4.53 -1.80 9.70
C MET A 174 -4.01 -0.49 9.09
N THR A 175 -4.86 0.52 8.89
CA THR A 175 -4.42 1.81 8.35
C THR A 175 -3.50 2.58 9.29
N CYS A 176 -3.49 2.27 10.58
CA CYS A 176 -2.50 2.80 11.51
C CYS A 176 -1.05 2.47 11.09
N VAL A 177 -0.84 1.36 10.39
CA VAL A 177 0.48 0.80 10.08
C VAL A 177 0.75 0.56 8.59
N CYS A 178 -0.26 0.68 7.73
CA CYS A 178 -0.08 0.61 6.27
C CYS A 178 0.53 1.89 5.71
N SER A 179 0.77 1.93 4.42
CA SER A 179 1.37 3.12 3.78
C SER A 179 0.37 4.15 3.28
N VAL A 180 -0.91 3.79 3.09
CA VAL A 180 -1.90 4.70 2.49
C VAL A 180 -3.09 4.94 3.41
N GLY A 181 -3.96 3.97 3.61
CA GLY A 181 -5.23 4.14 4.32
C GLY A 181 -6.27 3.16 3.79
N LEU A 182 -7.54 3.50 3.95
CA LEU A 182 -8.66 2.76 3.38
C LEU A 182 -8.66 2.94 1.86
N ASP A 183 -8.57 1.85 1.13
CA ASP A 183 -8.46 1.91 -0.31
C ASP A 183 -9.32 0.84 -0.99
N MET A 184 -10.05 1.27 -2.03
CA MET A 184 -10.89 0.39 -2.86
C MET A 184 -11.89 -0.43 -2.03
N ILE A 185 -12.55 0.22 -1.08
CA ILE A 185 -13.53 -0.40 -0.18
C ILE A 185 -14.92 -0.28 -0.80
N ALA A 186 -15.53 -1.40 -1.12
CA ALA A 186 -16.92 -1.43 -1.57
C ALA A 186 -17.88 -1.20 -0.40
N VAL A 187 -18.82 -0.28 -0.58
CA VAL A 187 -19.88 0.02 0.38
C VAL A 187 -21.24 0.05 -0.33
N PRO A 188 -22.36 -0.17 0.38
CA PRO A 188 -23.70 -0.01 -0.21
C PRO A 188 -23.88 1.35 -0.91
N GLY A 189 -24.60 1.35 -2.03
CA GLY A 189 -24.77 2.57 -2.82
C GLY A 189 -25.60 3.64 -2.15
N ASP A 190 -26.37 3.30 -1.13
CA ASP A 190 -27.18 4.17 -0.28
C ASP A 190 -26.49 4.52 1.05
N THR A 191 -25.21 4.24 1.21
CA THR A 191 -24.44 4.62 2.40
C THR A 191 -24.58 6.12 2.64
N PRO A 192 -25.09 6.55 3.83
CA PRO A 192 -25.31 7.96 4.14
C PRO A 192 -24.03 8.79 4.03
N VAL A 193 -24.16 10.03 3.59
CA VAL A 193 -23.03 10.97 3.48
C VAL A 193 -22.37 11.22 4.84
N GLU A 194 -23.14 11.19 5.91
CA GLU A 194 -22.66 11.33 7.30
C GLU A 194 -21.73 10.17 7.68
N THR A 195 -22.07 8.94 7.27
CA THR A 195 -21.24 7.76 7.50
C THR A 195 -19.92 7.86 6.70
N ILE A 196 -19.99 8.26 5.44
CA ILE A 196 -18.78 8.47 4.62
C ILE A 196 -17.90 9.57 5.23
N SER A 197 -18.51 10.65 5.71
CA SER A 197 -17.79 11.75 6.37
C SER A 197 -17.14 11.30 7.68
N ALA A 198 -17.78 10.43 8.44
CA ALA A 198 -17.23 9.86 9.67
C ALA A 198 -16.00 8.98 9.37
N ILE A 199 -16.08 8.10 8.37
CA ILE A 199 -14.94 7.28 7.92
C ILE A 199 -13.74 8.17 7.51
N ILE A 200 -13.99 9.26 6.79
CA ILE A 200 -12.94 10.21 6.41
C ILE A 200 -12.33 10.87 7.66
N ALA A 201 -13.16 11.22 8.65
CA ALA A 201 -12.69 11.83 9.89
C ALA A 201 -11.84 10.86 10.72
N ASP A 202 -12.20 9.57 10.79
CA ASP A 202 -11.43 8.55 11.48
C ASP A 202 -10.06 8.35 10.81
N GLU A 203 -10.00 8.27 9.50
CA GLU A 203 -8.73 8.19 8.77
C GLU A 203 -7.86 9.44 8.90
N ALA A 204 -8.48 10.63 8.97
CA ALA A 204 -7.76 11.88 9.24
C ALA A 204 -7.13 11.87 10.64
N ALA A 205 -7.88 11.38 11.64
CA ALA A 205 -7.39 11.25 13.01
C ALA A 205 -6.27 10.21 13.12
N ILE A 206 -6.42 9.05 12.50
CA ILE A 206 -5.40 8.00 12.42
C ILE A 206 -4.12 8.57 11.81
N GLY A 207 -4.23 9.28 10.69
CA GLY A 207 -3.10 9.89 10.01
C GLY A 207 -2.40 10.93 10.88
N MET A 208 -3.15 11.79 11.55
CA MET A 208 -2.61 12.83 12.41
C MET A 208 -1.87 12.23 13.61
N VAL A 209 -2.46 11.26 14.31
CA VAL A 209 -1.84 10.63 15.49
C VAL A 209 -0.58 9.86 15.13
N ASN A 210 -0.57 9.20 13.98
CA ASN A 210 0.57 8.41 13.51
C ASN A 210 1.57 9.19 12.64
N ASN A 211 1.35 10.50 12.46
CA ASN A 211 2.18 11.38 11.64
C ASN A 211 2.41 10.81 10.23
N LYS A 212 1.32 10.43 9.58
CA LYS A 212 1.34 9.83 8.23
C LYS A 212 0.21 10.37 7.36
N THR A 213 0.40 10.31 6.04
CA THR A 213 -0.69 10.48 5.09
C THR A 213 -1.65 9.30 5.17
N THR A 214 -2.93 9.57 5.21
CA THR A 214 -3.99 8.57 5.04
C THR A 214 -4.87 8.91 3.85
N ALA A 215 -5.47 7.89 3.25
CA ALA A 215 -6.38 8.03 2.12
C ALA A 215 -7.69 7.32 2.40
N VAL A 216 -8.76 7.81 1.80
CA VAL A 216 -10.07 7.14 1.78
C VAL A 216 -10.56 7.09 0.35
N ARG A 217 -10.64 5.88 -0.21
CA ARG A 217 -11.22 5.59 -1.52
C ARG A 217 -12.30 4.53 -1.37
N LEU A 218 -13.56 4.99 -1.28
CA LEU A 218 -14.73 4.13 -1.20
C LEU A 218 -15.37 3.93 -2.56
N LEU A 219 -16.04 2.81 -2.73
CA LEU A 219 -16.79 2.42 -3.92
C LEU A 219 -18.27 2.24 -3.57
N PRO A 220 -19.07 3.32 -3.50
CA PRO A 220 -20.50 3.17 -3.33
C PRO A 220 -21.07 2.40 -4.54
N ALA A 221 -21.72 1.26 -4.28
CA ALA A 221 -22.23 0.36 -5.30
C ALA A 221 -23.75 0.52 -5.46
N PRO A 222 -24.25 1.25 -6.48
CA PRO A 222 -25.67 1.52 -6.63
C PRO A 222 -26.50 0.24 -6.70
N GLY A 223 -27.58 0.18 -5.90
CA GLY A 223 -28.50 -0.96 -5.88
C GLY A 223 -27.97 -2.22 -5.21
N LYS A 224 -26.81 -2.13 -4.56
CA LYS A 224 -26.21 -3.22 -3.78
C LYS A 224 -26.33 -2.96 -2.29
N THR A 225 -26.47 -4.04 -1.53
CA THR A 225 -26.55 -4.03 -0.06
C THR A 225 -25.42 -4.88 0.53
N VAL A 226 -25.28 -4.86 1.86
CA VAL A 226 -24.29 -5.69 2.55
C VAL A 226 -24.52 -7.17 2.24
N GLY A 227 -23.47 -7.85 1.80
CA GLY A 227 -23.51 -9.24 1.37
C GLY A 227 -23.66 -9.47 -0.14
N ASP A 228 -23.99 -8.42 -0.90
CA ASP A 228 -24.06 -8.51 -2.36
C ASP A 228 -22.65 -8.54 -2.97
N ARG A 229 -22.50 -9.33 -4.03
CA ARG A 229 -21.27 -9.38 -4.81
C ARG A 229 -21.25 -8.23 -5.83
N ILE A 230 -20.08 -7.61 -5.99
CA ILE A 230 -19.79 -6.59 -7.01
C ILE A 230 -18.80 -7.22 -7.99
N GLU A 231 -19.09 -7.13 -9.29
CA GLU A 231 -18.23 -7.57 -10.39
C GLU A 231 -17.43 -6.39 -10.97
#